data_51cf411e5fa814ab571f2cdc9019e2d3
#
_entry.id   51cf411e5fa814ab571f2cdc9019e2d3
#
_cell.length_a   1.000
_cell.length_b   1.000
_cell.length_c   1.000
_cell.angle_alpha   90.00
_cell.angle_beta   90.00
_cell.angle_gamma   90.00
#
_symmetry.space_group_name_H-M   'P 1'
#
loop_
_entity.id
_entity.type
_entity.pdbx_description
1 polymer ?
#
loop_
_entity_poly.entity_id
_entity_poly.type
_entity_poly.pdbx_seq_one_letter_code
_entity_poly.pdbx_strand_id
1 'polypeptide(L)'
;MNKKLMRIISAVMAICLLACMIVPAASAMPQESADGSIKRISVVINGDAKTRRGICWYTTEKCGSDVEVMPLAKYNGSFDGALKFSGTCTKWKENYCHKVLAENLEPDTKYVYRVGDASIGIWSNNGTFETACDGEEPFSFIALADVQAGNEINFTKSGAVQRTAMQVCPDAKFLMNAGDFVNDCNDQEWDWFYEKSCDTLMNITMAPTAGNHEGNLRWGWFDNMFNLDKSAGWNHITGVYYSFDYSNAHIAVLNTNDMYPISEEQINWLQNDMNSSDAQWKIILMHRACYSAGKNINKPDTVIMRKRLLPIIDSLDIDVVINGHDHMYLRTYQVKDDKIQPTEYITENYKGEEITYALNPEGTVHILPNTAGTKRYSVHEDAMEPILKNSAVAAQPYKSMFSTFTIDGDRLIYRAYTVDVDDETCEATGYEKFDEYAIKKTTKGEAKEHEELPTDFLSNFTKNVVNVPVAIVYMLVKYILILPHIIKNR
;
A
#
# COMPACT_ATOMS: atom_id res chain seq x y z
N MET A 1 34.64 29.65 47.19
CA MET A 1 33.93 29.61 45.91
C MET A 1 33.43 31.02 45.56
N ASN A 2 33.80 31.56 44.38
CA ASN A 2 33.57 32.95 44.00
C ASN A 2 32.08 33.24 43.81
N LYS A 3 31.53 34.30 44.43
CA LYS A 3 30.12 34.71 44.34
C LYS A 3 29.59 34.84 42.89
N LYS A 4 30.46 35.15 41.93
CA LYS A 4 30.18 35.20 40.50
C LYS A 4 29.92 33.77 39.92
N LEU A 5 30.71 32.78 40.34
CA LEU A 5 30.58 31.39 39.93
C LEU A 5 29.28 30.76 40.47
N MET A 6 28.91 31.05 41.71
CA MET A 6 27.65 30.63 42.28
C MET A 6 26.42 31.19 41.58
N ARG A 7 26.48 32.47 41.12
CA ARG A 7 25.40 33.07 40.33
C ARG A 7 25.25 32.46 38.94
N ILE A 8 26.37 32.10 38.33
CA ILE A 8 26.36 31.41 37.03
C ILE A 8 25.81 29.99 37.17
N ILE A 9 26.20 29.25 38.18
CA ILE A 9 25.69 27.89 38.47
C ILE A 9 24.19 27.94 38.79
N SER A 10 23.74 28.91 39.60
CA SER A 10 22.31 29.09 39.88
C SER A 10 21.49 29.49 38.65
N ALA A 11 22.03 30.31 37.76
CA ALA A 11 21.37 30.69 36.51
C ALA A 11 21.31 29.51 35.54
N VAL A 12 22.35 28.70 35.40
CA VAL A 12 22.39 27.49 34.57
C VAL A 12 21.43 26.44 35.13
N MET A 13 21.37 26.20 36.43
CA MET A 13 20.39 25.30 37.06
C MET A 13 18.96 25.81 36.90
N ALA A 14 18.69 27.09 36.95
CA ALA A 14 17.37 27.66 36.71
C ALA A 14 16.95 27.50 35.25
N ILE A 15 17.86 27.64 34.28
CA ILE A 15 17.61 27.41 32.85
C ILE A 15 17.38 25.91 32.59
N CYS A 16 18.16 25.02 33.19
CA CYS A 16 17.93 23.56 33.09
C CYS A 16 16.61 23.12 33.73
N LEU A 17 16.20 23.74 34.84
CA LEU A 17 14.90 23.46 35.49
C LEU A 17 13.72 24.02 34.68
N LEU A 18 13.88 25.17 33.98
CA LEU A 18 12.85 25.64 33.05
C LEU A 18 12.77 24.81 31.77
N ALA A 19 13.89 24.26 31.28
CA ALA A 19 13.90 23.36 30.12
C ALA A 19 13.26 22.00 30.43
N CYS A 20 13.27 21.55 31.70
CA CYS A 20 12.63 20.30 32.12
C CYS A 20 11.13 20.43 32.43
N MET A 21 10.53 21.61 32.34
CA MET A 21 9.09 21.82 32.56
C MET A 21 8.29 22.08 31.28
N ILE A 22 8.89 21.96 30.09
CA ILE A 22 8.13 21.80 28.86
C ILE A 22 7.88 20.28 28.74
N VAL A 23 6.95 19.75 29.54
CA VAL A 23 6.23 18.55 29.14
C VAL A 23 5.49 19.01 27.85
N PRO A 24 5.80 18.47 26.67
CA PRO A 24 4.91 18.73 25.55
C PRO A 24 3.54 18.28 26.01
N ALA A 25 2.57 19.19 26.03
CA ALA A 25 1.18 18.78 26.14
C ALA A 25 1.03 17.70 25.09
N ALA A 26 0.65 16.48 25.51
CA ALA A 26 0.35 15.41 24.56
C ALA A 26 -0.60 16.04 23.56
N SER A 27 -0.10 16.30 22.35
CA SER A 27 -0.92 16.84 21.29
C SER A 27 -2.03 15.81 21.11
N ALA A 28 -3.28 16.23 21.29
CA ALA A 28 -4.40 15.34 21.05
C ALA A 28 -4.18 14.69 19.67
N MET A 29 -4.36 13.37 19.61
CA MET A 29 -4.23 12.65 18.34
C MET A 29 -5.11 13.34 17.30
N PRO A 30 -4.63 13.53 16.07
CA PRO A 30 -5.43 14.07 14.99
C PRO A 30 -6.75 13.30 14.89
N GLN A 31 -7.83 14.00 14.61
CA GLN A 31 -9.18 13.42 14.47
C GLN A 31 -9.74 13.72 13.09
N GLU A 32 -10.53 12.81 12.57
CA GLU A 32 -11.17 12.97 11.26
C GLU A 32 -12.25 14.06 11.26
N SER A 33 -12.95 14.25 12.39
CA SER A 33 -13.87 15.39 12.63
C SER A 33 -13.86 15.78 14.10
N ALA A 34 -14.21 17.03 14.37
CA ALA A 34 -14.19 17.60 15.73
C ALA A 34 -15.18 16.93 16.68
N ASP A 35 -16.31 16.43 16.17
CA ASP A 35 -17.40 15.81 16.93
C ASP A 35 -17.46 14.28 16.77
N GLY A 36 -16.55 13.69 15.98
CA GLY A 36 -16.53 12.26 15.69
C GLY A 36 -17.68 11.78 14.79
N SER A 37 -18.45 12.67 14.20
CA SER A 37 -19.59 12.33 13.33
C SER A 37 -19.16 11.79 11.97
N ILE A 38 -17.98 12.19 11.51
CA ILE A 38 -17.35 11.76 10.26
C ILE A 38 -16.12 10.94 10.58
N LYS A 39 -16.00 9.76 9.97
CA LYS A 39 -14.92 8.80 10.22
C LYS A 39 -14.53 8.02 8.99
N ARG A 40 -13.41 7.30 9.03
CA ARG A 40 -12.87 6.43 7.96
C ARG A 40 -12.68 7.17 6.65
N ILE A 41 -12.04 8.33 6.70
CA ILE A 41 -11.77 9.13 5.50
C ILE A 41 -10.59 8.53 4.74
N SER A 42 -10.78 8.26 3.46
CA SER A 42 -9.74 7.83 2.54
C SER A 42 -9.81 8.56 1.21
N VAL A 43 -8.64 8.89 0.67
CA VAL A 43 -8.45 9.41 -0.68
C VAL A 43 -7.63 8.38 -1.45
N VAL A 44 -8.15 7.89 -2.57
CA VAL A 44 -7.51 6.84 -3.35
C VAL A 44 -7.30 7.26 -4.81
N ILE A 45 -6.34 6.63 -5.47
CA ILE A 45 -6.22 6.69 -6.92
C ILE A 45 -7.52 6.12 -7.52
N ASN A 46 -8.14 6.85 -8.43
CA ASN A 46 -9.36 6.43 -9.11
C ASN A 46 -9.27 6.82 -10.59
N GLY A 47 -8.75 5.92 -11.43
CA GLY A 47 -8.46 6.18 -12.84
C GLY A 47 -7.25 7.11 -13.02
N ASP A 48 -7.39 8.17 -13.79
CA ASP A 48 -6.30 9.11 -14.10
C ASP A 48 -5.76 9.82 -12.85
N ALA A 49 -4.52 9.51 -12.48
CA ALA A 49 -3.88 10.07 -11.29
C ALA A 49 -3.60 11.59 -11.40
N LYS A 50 -3.68 12.17 -12.59
CA LYS A 50 -3.45 13.60 -12.82
C LYS A 50 -4.69 14.45 -12.51
N THR A 51 -5.88 13.88 -12.69
CA THR A 51 -7.11 14.67 -12.72
C THR A 51 -8.23 14.12 -11.84
N ARG A 52 -8.05 12.95 -11.19
CA ARG A 52 -9.13 12.27 -10.45
C ARG A 52 -8.69 11.74 -9.10
N ARG A 53 -9.61 11.80 -8.10
CA ARG A 53 -9.47 11.12 -6.80
C ARG A 53 -10.81 10.54 -6.38
N GLY A 54 -10.77 9.27 -5.94
CA GLY A 54 -11.88 8.65 -5.23
C GLY A 54 -11.81 8.99 -3.76
N ILE A 55 -12.90 9.51 -3.20
CA ILE A 55 -12.98 9.88 -1.79
C ILE A 55 -14.07 9.06 -1.14
N CYS A 56 -13.78 8.44 0.01
CA CYS A 56 -14.72 7.65 0.78
C CYS A 56 -14.65 8.04 2.25
N TRP A 57 -15.79 8.09 2.93
CA TRP A 57 -15.89 8.28 4.37
C TRP A 57 -17.18 7.68 4.93
N TYR A 58 -17.32 7.70 6.23
CA TYR A 58 -18.46 7.14 6.95
C TYR A 58 -19.07 8.15 7.92
N THR A 59 -20.39 8.00 8.11
CA THR A 59 -21.17 8.68 9.17
C THR A 59 -22.08 7.68 9.87
N THR A 60 -22.47 7.97 11.12
CA THR A 60 -23.45 7.16 11.87
C THR A 60 -24.87 7.42 11.45
N GLU A 61 -25.15 8.64 11.02
CA GLU A 61 -26.46 9.08 10.55
C GLU A 61 -26.44 9.37 9.05
N LYS A 62 -27.59 9.19 8.39
CA LYS A 62 -27.73 9.50 6.96
C LYS A 62 -27.68 11.02 6.75
N CYS A 63 -26.74 11.45 5.91
CA CYS A 63 -26.61 12.86 5.53
C CYS A 63 -26.18 12.99 4.05
N GLY A 64 -25.93 14.21 3.59
CA GLY A 64 -25.38 14.48 2.26
C GLY A 64 -23.98 13.91 2.06
N SER A 65 -23.52 13.90 0.82
CA SER A 65 -22.20 13.40 0.43
C SER A 65 -21.48 14.47 -0.38
N ASP A 66 -20.96 15.47 0.31
CA ASP A 66 -20.30 16.62 -0.32
C ASP A 66 -18.81 16.62 0.00
N VAL A 67 -18.02 17.04 -0.99
CA VAL A 67 -16.58 17.26 -0.88
C VAL A 67 -16.27 18.64 -1.42
N GLU A 68 -15.54 19.43 -0.66
CA GLU A 68 -14.95 20.69 -1.11
C GLU A 68 -13.43 20.51 -1.26
N VAL A 69 -12.90 20.93 -2.40
CA VAL A 69 -11.50 20.79 -2.79
C VAL A 69 -10.97 22.11 -3.30
N MET A 70 -9.81 22.53 -2.82
CA MET A 70 -9.18 23.77 -3.25
C MET A 70 -7.66 23.58 -3.38
N PRO A 71 -7.00 24.14 -4.41
CA PRO A 71 -5.53 24.19 -4.43
C PRO A 71 -5.00 24.78 -3.14
N LEU A 72 -4.08 24.07 -2.47
CA LEU A 72 -3.54 24.48 -1.17
C LEU A 72 -2.92 25.89 -1.22
N ALA A 73 -2.31 26.25 -2.35
CA ALA A 73 -1.76 27.59 -2.57
C ALA A 73 -2.81 28.74 -2.56
N LYS A 74 -4.10 28.41 -2.77
CA LYS A 74 -5.21 29.36 -2.74
C LYS A 74 -5.97 29.35 -1.41
N TYR A 75 -5.67 28.38 -0.54
CA TYR A 75 -6.37 28.20 0.73
C TYR A 75 -5.93 29.24 1.76
N ASN A 76 -6.87 30.01 2.29
CA ASN A 76 -6.65 31.07 3.28
C ASN A 76 -7.39 30.83 4.61
N GLY A 77 -7.81 29.58 4.87
CA GLY A 77 -8.64 29.22 6.02
C GLY A 77 -10.13 29.07 5.68
N SER A 78 -10.55 29.39 4.43
CA SER A 78 -11.91 29.24 3.93
C SER A 78 -11.94 28.40 2.66
N PHE A 79 -13.05 27.69 2.44
CA PHE A 79 -13.37 26.99 1.19
C PHE A 79 -14.22 27.83 0.23
N ASP A 80 -14.25 29.16 0.41
CA ASP A 80 -14.92 30.06 -0.53
C ASP A 80 -14.27 29.99 -1.92
N GLY A 81 -15.05 29.60 -2.93
CA GLY A 81 -14.56 29.39 -4.29
C GLY A 81 -13.93 28.01 -4.53
N ALA A 82 -14.06 27.07 -3.59
CA ALA A 82 -13.62 25.69 -3.77
C ALA A 82 -14.40 24.98 -4.89
N LEU A 83 -13.75 23.99 -5.51
CA LEU A 83 -14.42 22.99 -6.33
C LEU A 83 -15.34 22.15 -5.41
N LYS A 84 -16.54 21.86 -5.88
CA LYS A 84 -17.56 21.12 -5.12
C LYS A 84 -17.95 19.87 -5.87
N PHE A 85 -17.92 18.76 -5.15
CA PHE A 85 -18.33 17.47 -5.67
C PHE A 85 -19.35 16.86 -4.74
N SER A 86 -20.31 16.12 -5.30
CA SER A 86 -21.30 15.38 -4.54
C SER A 86 -21.38 13.96 -5.06
N GLY A 87 -21.77 13.02 -4.22
CA GLY A 87 -21.77 11.62 -4.56
C GLY A 87 -22.89 10.83 -3.90
N THR A 88 -22.61 9.59 -3.53
CA THR A 88 -23.60 8.66 -3.02
C THR A 88 -23.47 8.45 -1.52
N CYS A 89 -24.60 8.26 -0.84
CA CYS A 89 -24.72 7.84 0.56
C CYS A 89 -25.48 6.51 0.61
N THR A 90 -24.81 5.44 1.03
CA THR A 90 -25.39 4.10 1.05
C THR A 90 -25.29 3.50 2.46
N LYS A 91 -26.38 2.92 2.97
CA LYS A 91 -26.36 2.20 4.25
C LYS A 91 -25.40 1.02 4.15
N TRP A 92 -24.42 0.95 5.05
CA TRP A 92 -23.49 -0.16 5.17
C TRP A 92 -23.32 -0.55 6.64
N LYS A 93 -23.78 -1.74 6.99
CA LYS A 93 -23.84 -2.20 8.38
C LYS A 93 -24.60 -1.17 9.24
N GLU A 94 -24.02 -0.74 10.35
CA GLU A 94 -24.63 0.26 11.24
C GLU A 94 -24.33 1.71 10.83
N ASN A 95 -23.51 1.90 9.79
CA ASN A 95 -23.06 3.21 9.33
C ASN A 95 -23.58 3.54 7.93
N TYR A 96 -23.33 4.74 7.46
CA TYR A 96 -23.54 5.19 6.08
C TYR A 96 -22.19 5.42 5.40
N CYS A 97 -21.97 4.74 4.27
CA CYS A 97 -20.82 4.88 3.42
C CYS A 97 -21.06 5.98 2.38
N HIS A 98 -20.19 6.94 2.31
CA HIS A 98 -20.21 8.03 1.35
C HIS A 98 -19.08 7.83 0.34
N LYS A 99 -19.40 8.00 -0.94
CA LYS A 99 -18.43 7.92 -2.03
C LYS A 99 -18.61 9.07 -2.98
N VAL A 100 -17.53 9.83 -3.19
CA VAL A 100 -17.47 10.96 -4.11
C VAL A 100 -16.29 10.78 -5.04
N LEU A 101 -16.47 11.09 -6.31
CA LEU A 101 -15.40 11.23 -7.29
C LEU A 101 -15.13 12.72 -7.49
N ALA A 102 -13.92 13.15 -7.10
CA ALA A 102 -13.39 14.44 -7.50
C ALA A 102 -12.69 14.27 -8.85
N GLU A 103 -13.14 15.01 -9.86
CA GLU A 103 -12.63 14.91 -11.24
C GLU A 103 -12.39 16.29 -11.85
N ASN A 104 -11.71 16.34 -13.00
CA ASN A 104 -11.27 17.58 -13.64
C ASN A 104 -10.38 18.43 -12.72
N LEU A 105 -9.57 17.78 -11.90
CA LEU A 105 -8.55 18.43 -11.09
C LEU A 105 -7.38 18.88 -11.97
N GLU A 106 -6.66 19.91 -11.56
CA GLU A 106 -5.45 20.37 -12.22
C GLU A 106 -4.29 19.38 -11.92
N PRO A 107 -3.48 18.96 -12.90
CA PRO A 107 -2.26 18.17 -12.67
C PRO A 107 -1.26 18.94 -11.79
N ASP A 108 -0.28 18.20 -11.20
CA ASP A 108 0.81 18.74 -10.39
C ASP A 108 0.35 19.77 -9.33
N THR A 109 -0.76 19.44 -8.67
CA THR A 109 -1.40 20.39 -7.75
C THR A 109 -1.64 19.74 -6.41
N LYS A 110 -1.14 20.37 -5.35
CA LYS A 110 -1.48 20.00 -3.97
C LYS A 110 -2.79 20.67 -3.56
N TYR A 111 -3.73 19.86 -3.12
CA TYR A 111 -5.08 20.26 -2.72
C TYR A 111 -5.26 20.13 -1.21
N VAL A 112 -6.04 21.03 -0.63
CA VAL A 112 -6.72 20.84 0.65
C VAL A 112 -8.17 20.47 0.37
N TYR A 113 -8.71 19.55 1.17
CA TYR A 113 -10.10 19.10 1.04
C TYR A 113 -10.77 18.93 2.40
N ARG A 114 -12.09 18.86 2.37
CA ARG A 114 -12.94 18.40 3.47
C ARG A 114 -14.13 17.63 2.92
N VAL A 115 -14.66 16.73 3.72
CA VAL A 115 -15.85 15.92 3.39
C VAL A 115 -16.98 16.19 4.37
N GLY A 116 -18.25 16.02 3.95
CA GLY A 116 -19.38 16.22 4.85
C GLY A 116 -20.71 16.41 4.14
N ASP A 117 -21.51 17.32 4.69
CA ASP A 117 -22.83 17.71 4.18
C ASP A 117 -22.98 19.24 4.25
N ALA A 118 -22.98 19.87 3.09
CA ALA A 118 -23.09 21.32 2.94
C ALA A 118 -24.47 21.85 3.40
N SER A 119 -25.51 21.04 3.29
CA SER A 119 -26.89 21.47 3.60
C SER A 119 -27.14 21.69 5.10
N ILE A 120 -26.40 20.99 5.94
CA ILE A 120 -26.47 21.06 7.41
C ILE A 120 -25.19 21.60 8.04
N GLY A 121 -24.17 21.90 7.21
CA GLY A 121 -22.92 22.52 7.67
C GLY A 121 -21.99 21.61 8.49
N ILE A 122 -22.11 20.31 8.34
CA ILE A 122 -21.23 19.32 9.02
C ILE A 122 -20.05 19.00 8.09
N TRP A 123 -18.83 19.20 8.60
CA TRP A 123 -17.59 18.98 7.86
C TRP A 123 -16.53 18.25 8.68
N SER A 124 -15.72 17.45 7.99
CA SER A 124 -14.49 16.88 8.55
C SER A 124 -13.46 17.96 8.88
N ASN A 125 -12.41 17.56 9.58
CA ASN A 125 -11.15 18.30 9.56
C ASN A 125 -10.58 18.27 8.13
N ASN A 126 -9.64 19.18 7.86
CA ASN A 126 -9.04 19.27 6.55
C ASN A 126 -8.00 18.18 6.35
N GLY A 127 -8.03 17.56 5.17
CA GLY A 127 -6.97 16.72 4.67
C GLY A 127 -6.29 17.34 3.45
N THR A 128 -5.23 16.69 2.96
CA THR A 128 -4.53 17.11 1.75
C THR A 128 -4.24 15.92 0.84
N PHE A 129 -4.17 16.18 -0.45
CA PHE A 129 -3.64 15.24 -1.44
C PHE A 129 -2.95 15.99 -2.59
N GLU A 130 -2.20 15.28 -3.42
CA GLU A 130 -1.54 15.86 -4.58
C GLU A 130 -1.87 15.05 -5.84
N THR A 131 -2.10 15.73 -6.96
CA THR A 131 -2.30 15.11 -8.27
C THR A 131 -0.98 14.86 -8.97
N ALA A 132 -0.91 13.84 -9.85
CA ALA A 132 0.26 13.57 -10.64
C ALA A 132 0.56 14.71 -11.62
N CYS A 133 1.84 14.88 -11.97
CA CYS A 133 2.26 15.84 -13.01
C CYS A 133 1.80 15.42 -14.40
N ASP A 134 1.76 16.38 -15.30
CA ASP A 134 1.52 16.13 -16.73
C ASP A 134 2.87 16.08 -17.47
N GLY A 135 3.60 14.99 -17.27
CA GLY A 135 4.93 14.80 -17.82
C GLY A 135 5.79 13.87 -16.95
N GLU A 136 7.08 13.86 -17.23
CA GLU A 136 8.07 13.06 -16.48
C GLU A 136 8.75 13.94 -15.42
N GLU A 137 8.39 13.74 -14.16
CA GLU A 137 9.00 14.40 -13.00
C GLU A 137 9.42 13.36 -11.96
N PRO A 138 10.51 13.61 -11.22
CA PRO A 138 10.90 12.73 -10.13
C PRO A 138 9.81 12.63 -9.05
N PHE A 139 9.56 11.44 -8.56
CA PHE A 139 8.61 11.23 -7.48
C PHE A 139 9.04 10.09 -6.54
N SER A 140 8.48 10.11 -5.35
CA SER A 140 8.64 9.04 -4.38
C SER A 140 7.28 8.55 -3.89
N PHE A 141 7.22 7.28 -3.47
CA PHE A 141 6.06 6.73 -2.81
C PHE A 141 6.45 5.79 -1.67
N ILE A 142 5.52 5.58 -0.75
CA ILE A 142 5.66 4.67 0.38
C ILE A 142 4.97 3.36 0.04
N ALA A 143 5.54 2.23 0.44
CA ALA A 143 4.89 0.93 0.37
C ALA A 143 4.79 0.30 1.76
N LEU A 144 3.58 -0.11 2.12
CA LEU A 144 3.21 -0.82 3.35
C LEU A 144 2.55 -2.16 2.99
N ALA A 145 2.59 -3.10 3.93
CA ALA A 145 1.86 -4.35 3.85
C ALA A 145 1.40 -4.78 5.24
N ASP A 146 0.30 -5.52 5.30
CA ASP A 146 -0.10 -6.30 6.46
C ASP A 146 -0.14 -5.49 7.76
N VAL A 147 -0.78 -4.32 7.74
CA VAL A 147 -0.94 -3.43 8.91
C VAL A 147 -1.90 -4.01 9.96
N GLN A 148 -2.56 -5.10 9.65
CA GLN A 148 -3.61 -5.76 10.42
C GLN A 148 -3.25 -5.99 11.88
N ALA A 149 -4.22 -5.76 12.74
CA ALA A 149 -4.14 -5.99 14.17
C ALA A 149 -5.48 -6.49 14.74
N GLY A 150 -5.45 -7.15 15.88
CA GLY A 150 -6.64 -7.63 16.57
C GLY A 150 -7.05 -6.77 17.78
N ASN A 151 -6.38 -5.64 18.01
CA ASN A 151 -6.69 -4.73 19.11
C ASN A 151 -6.18 -3.31 18.85
N GLU A 152 -6.72 -2.37 19.60
CA GLU A 152 -6.43 -0.94 19.46
C GLU A 152 -4.95 -0.58 19.64
N ILE A 153 -4.28 -1.17 20.64
CA ILE A 153 -2.85 -0.91 20.93
C ILE A 153 -1.99 -1.22 19.70
N ASN A 154 -2.23 -2.35 19.07
CA ASN A 154 -1.47 -2.75 17.89
C ASN A 154 -1.75 -1.86 16.66
N PHE A 155 -2.99 -1.35 16.52
CA PHE A 155 -3.28 -0.32 15.51
C PHE A 155 -2.58 1.00 15.82
N THR A 156 -2.48 1.40 17.10
CA THR A 156 -1.72 2.58 17.51
C THR A 156 -0.25 2.45 17.12
N LYS A 157 0.37 1.28 17.37
CA LYS A 157 1.75 0.99 16.93
C LYS A 157 1.90 1.05 15.41
N SER A 158 0.95 0.49 14.66
CA SER A 158 0.96 0.57 13.20
C SER A 158 0.82 2.02 12.70
N GLY A 159 0.00 2.84 13.35
CA GLY A 159 -0.09 4.29 13.08
C GLY A 159 1.25 5.00 13.28
N ALA A 160 2.00 4.66 14.34
CA ALA A 160 3.34 5.21 14.57
C ALA A 160 4.32 4.84 13.45
N VAL A 161 4.24 3.61 12.92
CA VAL A 161 5.04 3.18 11.75
C VAL A 161 4.69 4.01 10.50
N GLN A 162 3.41 4.26 10.25
CA GLN A 162 2.94 5.07 9.12
C GLN A 162 3.41 6.52 9.25
N ARG A 163 3.32 7.14 10.43
CA ARG A 163 3.88 8.48 10.70
C ARG A 163 5.38 8.53 10.45
N THR A 164 6.13 7.50 10.89
CA THR A 164 7.57 7.41 10.64
C THR A 164 7.87 7.32 9.15
N ALA A 165 7.09 6.55 8.39
CA ALA A 165 7.24 6.47 6.94
C ALA A 165 7.03 7.84 6.27
N MET A 166 6.04 8.62 6.69
CA MET A 166 5.82 9.99 6.21
C MET A 166 6.93 10.95 6.61
N GLN A 167 7.57 10.76 7.78
CA GLN A 167 8.73 11.55 8.20
C GLN A 167 9.99 11.24 7.37
N VAL A 168 10.19 9.97 7.03
CA VAL A 168 11.33 9.52 6.21
C VAL A 168 11.16 9.90 4.73
N CYS A 169 9.94 9.91 4.24
CA CYS A 169 9.61 10.25 2.87
C CYS A 169 8.51 11.34 2.82
N PRO A 170 8.83 12.59 3.25
CA PRO A 170 7.82 13.66 3.39
C PRO A 170 7.25 14.12 2.04
N ASP A 171 7.96 13.87 0.95
CA ASP A 171 7.55 14.22 -0.42
C ASP A 171 6.85 13.05 -1.13
N ALA A 172 6.49 11.98 -0.40
CA ALA A 172 5.77 10.86 -0.98
C ALA A 172 4.46 11.33 -1.61
N LYS A 173 4.25 10.96 -2.87
CA LYS A 173 3.07 11.36 -3.65
C LYS A 173 1.87 10.49 -3.38
N PHE A 174 2.11 9.22 -3.07
CA PHE A 174 1.07 8.26 -2.69
C PHE A 174 1.63 7.14 -1.80
N LEU A 175 0.73 6.39 -1.21
CA LEU A 175 1.02 5.24 -0.36
C LEU A 175 0.40 4.00 -1.00
N MET A 176 1.22 3.02 -1.37
CA MET A 176 0.77 1.68 -1.72
C MET A 176 0.54 0.85 -0.46
N ASN A 177 -0.57 0.13 -0.39
CA ASN A 177 -0.79 -0.83 0.67
C ASN A 177 -1.10 -2.20 0.07
N ALA A 178 -0.24 -3.17 0.34
CA ALA A 178 -0.31 -4.52 -0.21
C ALA A 178 -1.36 -5.42 0.47
N GLY A 179 -2.40 -4.84 1.09
CA GLY A 179 -3.54 -5.57 1.67
C GLY A 179 -3.36 -5.98 3.12
N ASP A 180 -4.36 -6.70 3.64
CA ASP A 180 -4.50 -7.09 5.04
C ASP A 180 -4.45 -5.88 5.98
N PHE A 181 -5.44 -4.97 5.81
CA PHE A 181 -5.60 -3.75 6.61
C PHE A 181 -6.06 -4.06 8.03
N VAL A 182 -6.95 -5.03 8.17
CA VAL A 182 -7.58 -5.45 9.43
C VAL A 182 -7.55 -6.97 9.56
N ASN A 183 -7.72 -7.48 10.80
CA ASN A 183 -7.62 -8.93 11.02
C ASN A 183 -8.93 -9.67 10.74
N ASP A 184 -10.07 -9.18 11.24
CA ASP A 184 -11.36 -9.87 11.16
C ASP A 184 -12.44 -9.13 10.36
N CYS A 185 -12.11 -8.00 9.75
CA CYS A 185 -13.03 -7.18 8.96
C CYS A 185 -14.33 -6.87 9.70
N ASN A 186 -14.25 -6.33 10.88
CA ASN A 186 -15.37 -5.81 11.66
C ASN A 186 -15.30 -4.29 11.78
N ASP A 187 -16.41 -3.65 12.15
CA ASP A 187 -16.48 -2.19 12.26
C ASP A 187 -15.44 -1.62 13.22
N GLN A 188 -15.18 -2.30 14.36
CA GLN A 188 -14.26 -1.82 15.37
C GLN A 188 -12.81 -1.79 14.89
N GLU A 189 -12.36 -2.82 14.16
CA GLU A 189 -10.99 -2.87 13.62
C GLU A 189 -10.80 -1.82 12.53
N TRP A 190 -11.80 -1.60 11.67
CA TRP A 190 -11.76 -0.53 10.70
C TRP A 190 -11.77 0.86 11.35
N ASP A 191 -12.54 1.07 12.43
CA ASP A 191 -12.51 2.33 13.19
C ASP A 191 -11.11 2.55 13.78
N TRP A 192 -10.50 1.57 14.43
CA TRP A 192 -9.14 1.68 14.94
C TRP A 192 -8.09 1.94 13.85
N PHE A 193 -8.17 1.23 12.72
CA PHE A 193 -7.25 1.43 11.60
C PHE A 193 -7.27 2.89 11.14
N TYR A 194 -8.45 3.44 10.85
CA TYR A 194 -8.57 4.81 10.37
C TYR A 194 -8.24 5.84 11.45
N GLU A 195 -8.74 5.67 12.66
CA GLU A 195 -8.49 6.58 13.78
C GLU A 195 -7.00 6.71 14.10
N LYS A 196 -6.28 5.57 14.20
CA LYS A 196 -4.86 5.57 14.59
C LYS A 196 -3.91 5.95 13.43
N SER A 197 -4.42 6.00 12.21
CA SER A 197 -3.67 6.37 11.00
C SER A 197 -4.19 7.66 10.35
N CYS A 198 -5.14 8.38 10.96
CA CYS A 198 -5.85 9.47 10.30
C CYS A 198 -4.93 10.61 9.86
N ASP A 199 -3.89 10.94 10.62
CA ASP A 199 -2.88 11.94 10.29
C ASP A 199 -2.09 11.61 9.02
N THR A 200 -1.90 10.32 8.73
CA THR A 200 -1.33 9.84 7.47
C THR A 200 -2.40 9.78 6.38
N LEU A 201 -3.49 9.05 6.62
CA LEU A 201 -4.47 8.71 5.58
C LEU A 201 -5.26 9.92 5.05
N MET A 202 -5.46 10.93 5.88
CA MET A 202 -6.07 12.19 5.43
C MET A 202 -5.13 13.06 4.60
N ASN A 203 -3.82 12.80 4.58
CA ASN A 203 -2.82 13.67 3.98
C ASN A 203 -1.99 13.01 2.86
N ILE A 204 -2.37 11.81 2.44
CA ILE A 204 -1.75 11.12 1.31
C ILE A 204 -2.80 10.34 0.50
N THR A 205 -2.63 10.30 -0.81
CA THR A 205 -3.43 9.44 -1.68
C THR A 205 -2.99 7.98 -1.50
N MET A 206 -3.94 7.05 -1.39
CA MET A 206 -3.64 5.63 -1.27
C MET A 206 -3.88 4.88 -2.59
N ALA A 207 -3.04 3.89 -2.87
CA ALA A 207 -3.25 2.85 -3.87
C ALA A 207 -3.34 1.49 -3.16
N PRO A 208 -4.53 1.06 -2.71
CA PRO A 208 -4.72 -0.15 -1.94
C PRO A 208 -4.97 -1.37 -2.81
N THR A 209 -4.50 -2.56 -2.39
CA THR A 209 -5.01 -3.85 -2.88
C THR A 209 -5.70 -4.62 -1.76
N ALA A 210 -6.66 -5.50 -2.10
CA ALA A 210 -7.31 -6.35 -1.13
C ALA A 210 -6.39 -7.49 -0.68
N GLY A 211 -6.19 -7.64 0.62
CA GLY A 211 -5.60 -8.81 1.23
C GLY A 211 -6.61 -9.95 1.41
N ASN A 212 -6.15 -11.08 1.90
CA ASN A 212 -7.07 -12.20 2.16
C ASN A 212 -7.97 -11.95 3.38
N HIS A 213 -7.61 -11.03 4.25
CA HIS A 213 -8.46 -10.61 5.35
C HIS A 213 -9.64 -9.76 4.88
N GLU A 214 -9.53 -9.00 3.79
CA GLU A 214 -10.64 -8.27 3.16
C GLU A 214 -11.40 -9.13 2.14
N GLY A 215 -10.68 -9.98 1.38
CA GLY A 215 -11.20 -10.68 0.20
C GLY A 215 -11.81 -12.05 0.45
N ASN A 216 -11.44 -12.77 1.51
CA ASN A 216 -11.91 -14.13 1.76
C ASN A 216 -13.32 -14.16 2.38
N LEU A 217 -14.36 -14.07 1.56
CA LEU A 217 -15.77 -14.07 1.99
C LEU A 217 -16.14 -12.95 2.99
N ARG A 218 -15.39 -11.88 3.01
CA ARG A 218 -15.66 -10.70 3.85
C ARG A 218 -16.65 -9.73 3.21
N TRP A 219 -17.43 -10.19 2.28
CA TRP A 219 -18.66 -9.65 1.68
C TRP A 219 -18.69 -8.12 1.58
N GLY A 220 -17.87 -7.58 0.68
CA GLY A 220 -17.93 -6.18 0.30
C GLY A 220 -17.21 -5.20 1.23
N TRP A 221 -16.41 -5.65 2.23
CA TRP A 221 -15.66 -4.73 3.07
C TRP A 221 -14.70 -3.88 2.27
N PHE A 222 -13.80 -4.48 1.48
CA PHE A 222 -12.83 -3.73 0.67
C PHE A 222 -13.51 -2.75 -0.28
N ASP A 223 -14.54 -3.21 -0.98
CA ASP A 223 -15.30 -2.38 -1.91
C ASP A 223 -15.98 -1.18 -1.23
N ASN A 224 -16.44 -1.32 0.02
CA ASN A 224 -17.06 -0.23 0.74
C ASN A 224 -16.05 0.70 1.44
N MET A 225 -14.83 0.23 1.76
CA MET A 225 -13.82 1.07 2.40
C MET A 225 -13.13 2.04 1.42
N PHE A 226 -13.13 1.74 0.13
CA PHE A 226 -12.41 2.52 -0.87
C PHE A 226 -13.29 2.86 -2.08
N ASN A 227 -13.13 4.08 -2.61
CA ASN A 227 -13.81 4.52 -3.83
C ASN A 227 -12.87 4.38 -5.04
N LEU A 228 -12.62 3.12 -5.45
CA LEU A 228 -11.73 2.77 -6.56
C LEU A 228 -12.45 2.76 -7.91
N ASP A 229 -11.70 2.99 -8.98
CA ASP A 229 -12.15 2.70 -10.34
C ASP A 229 -12.34 1.18 -10.52
N LYS A 230 -13.48 0.79 -11.05
CA LYS A 230 -13.87 -0.60 -11.28
C LYS A 230 -13.92 -0.97 -12.75
N SER A 231 -13.46 -0.07 -13.63
CA SER A 231 -13.56 -0.24 -15.08
C SER A 231 -12.72 -1.41 -15.60
N ALA A 232 -11.56 -1.68 -14.97
CA ALA A 232 -10.72 -2.83 -15.30
C ALA A 232 -11.38 -4.15 -14.88
N GLY A 233 -11.89 -4.19 -13.65
CA GLY A 233 -12.64 -5.31 -13.13
C GLY A 233 -12.78 -5.30 -11.61
N TRP A 234 -13.85 -5.90 -11.12
CA TRP A 234 -14.09 -6.01 -9.69
C TRP A 234 -14.97 -7.19 -9.32
N ASN A 235 -14.82 -7.63 -8.10
CA ASN A 235 -15.71 -8.57 -7.47
C ASN A 235 -16.11 -8.02 -6.11
N HIS A 236 -17.40 -7.87 -5.87
CA HIS A 236 -17.92 -7.31 -4.61
C HIS A 236 -17.41 -8.05 -3.37
N ILE A 237 -17.11 -9.33 -3.49
CA ILE A 237 -16.64 -10.18 -2.37
C ILE A 237 -15.14 -10.11 -2.20
N THR A 238 -14.37 -10.10 -3.30
CA THR A 238 -12.93 -10.35 -3.27
C THR A 238 -12.07 -9.11 -3.46
N GLY A 239 -12.59 -8.05 -4.08
CA GLY A 239 -11.89 -6.79 -4.29
C GLY A 239 -11.88 -6.29 -5.72
N VAL A 240 -10.98 -5.37 -6.00
CA VAL A 240 -10.85 -4.63 -7.27
C VAL A 240 -9.43 -4.84 -7.80
N TYR A 241 -9.27 -4.88 -9.12
CA TYR A 241 -7.98 -4.72 -9.79
C TYR A 241 -8.06 -3.53 -10.75
N TYR A 242 -6.96 -2.79 -10.87
CA TYR A 242 -6.89 -1.54 -11.61
C TYR A 242 -5.45 -1.18 -11.93
N SER A 243 -5.23 -0.19 -12.78
CA SER A 243 -3.93 0.40 -13.04
C SER A 243 -4.00 1.92 -13.06
N PHE A 244 -2.84 2.53 -12.97
CA PHE A 244 -2.68 3.98 -13.14
C PHE A 244 -1.26 4.31 -13.56
N ASP A 245 -1.13 5.46 -14.23
CA ASP A 245 0.16 6.05 -14.55
C ASP A 245 0.53 7.10 -13.52
N TYR A 246 1.81 7.16 -13.17
CA TYR A 246 2.39 8.24 -12.39
C TYR A 246 3.76 8.62 -12.95
N SER A 247 3.90 9.83 -13.51
CA SER A 247 5.11 10.24 -14.22
C SER A 247 5.47 9.22 -15.32
N ASN A 248 6.64 8.63 -15.28
CA ASN A 248 7.10 7.61 -16.23
C ASN A 248 6.96 6.16 -15.72
N ALA A 249 6.07 5.93 -14.74
CA ALA A 249 5.75 4.60 -14.23
C ALA A 249 4.30 4.21 -14.53
N HIS A 250 4.10 2.95 -14.95
CA HIS A 250 2.80 2.29 -15.06
C HIS A 250 2.67 1.25 -13.95
N ILE A 251 1.60 1.34 -13.19
CA ILE A 251 1.42 0.56 -11.97
C ILE A 251 0.11 -0.22 -12.06
N ALA A 252 0.19 -1.56 -12.07
CA ALA A 252 -0.97 -2.42 -11.97
C ALA A 252 -1.16 -2.93 -10.53
N VAL A 253 -2.38 -2.85 -10.04
CA VAL A 253 -2.80 -3.35 -8.74
C VAL A 253 -3.69 -4.57 -8.94
N LEU A 254 -3.23 -5.76 -8.49
CA LEU A 254 -3.91 -7.01 -8.70
C LEU A 254 -4.72 -7.45 -7.48
N ASN A 255 -5.87 -8.04 -7.74
CA ASN A 255 -6.68 -8.72 -6.74
C ASN A 255 -6.36 -10.22 -6.71
N THR A 256 -5.47 -10.65 -5.82
CA THR A 256 -5.09 -12.05 -5.68
C THR A 256 -6.07 -12.89 -4.86
N ASN A 257 -7.26 -12.37 -4.52
CA ASN A 257 -8.37 -13.09 -3.92
C ASN A 257 -9.46 -13.45 -4.95
N ASP A 258 -9.33 -12.92 -6.17
CA ASP A 258 -10.25 -13.18 -7.26
C ASP A 258 -10.09 -14.62 -7.75
N MET A 259 -11.21 -15.18 -8.21
CA MET A 259 -11.35 -16.56 -8.68
C MET A 259 -10.09 -17.43 -8.70
N TYR A 260 -9.69 -17.94 -7.55
CA TYR A 260 -8.86 -19.13 -7.42
C TYR A 260 -7.42 -19.10 -7.97
N PRO A 261 -6.57 -18.33 -7.34
CA PRO A 261 -6.70 -17.04 -6.65
C PRO A 261 -6.74 -15.85 -7.60
N ILE A 262 -6.57 -16.05 -8.90
CA ILE A 262 -6.61 -15.02 -9.94
C ILE A 262 -7.39 -15.54 -11.16
N SER A 263 -8.33 -14.75 -11.67
CA SER A 263 -9.16 -15.10 -12.83
C SER A 263 -8.40 -14.97 -14.15
N GLU A 264 -8.87 -15.68 -15.19
CA GLU A 264 -8.37 -15.51 -16.56
C GLU A 264 -8.65 -14.09 -17.08
N GLU A 265 -9.79 -13.52 -16.70
CA GLU A 265 -10.13 -12.14 -17.08
C GLU A 265 -9.09 -11.15 -16.57
N GLN A 266 -8.67 -11.30 -15.32
CA GLN A 266 -7.66 -10.43 -14.72
C GLN A 266 -6.28 -10.64 -15.36
N ILE A 267 -5.91 -11.88 -15.66
CA ILE A 267 -4.65 -12.19 -16.38
C ILE A 267 -4.65 -11.56 -17.77
N ASN A 268 -5.72 -11.73 -18.53
CA ASN A 268 -5.83 -11.15 -19.87
C ASN A 268 -5.83 -9.61 -19.82
N TRP A 269 -6.51 -9.04 -18.84
CA TRP A 269 -6.46 -7.60 -18.60
C TRP A 269 -5.03 -7.14 -18.31
N LEU A 270 -4.32 -7.78 -17.38
CA LEU A 270 -2.94 -7.43 -17.03
C LEU A 270 -2.01 -7.44 -18.25
N GLN A 271 -2.12 -8.46 -19.10
CA GLN A 271 -1.31 -8.56 -20.32
C GLN A 271 -1.61 -7.40 -21.27
N ASN A 272 -2.89 -7.11 -21.51
CA ASN A 272 -3.29 -6.01 -22.39
C ASN A 272 -2.87 -4.65 -21.83
N ASP A 273 -3.08 -4.42 -20.56
CA ASP A 273 -2.78 -3.20 -19.82
C ASP A 273 -1.27 -2.89 -19.86
N MET A 274 -0.43 -3.82 -19.43
CA MET A 274 1.02 -3.67 -19.43
C MET A 274 1.62 -3.56 -20.82
N ASN A 275 1.08 -4.27 -21.83
CA ASN A 275 1.57 -4.18 -23.21
C ASN A 275 1.13 -2.88 -23.90
N SER A 276 0.06 -2.24 -23.46
CA SER A 276 -0.38 -0.95 -24.00
C SER A 276 0.36 0.25 -23.43
N SER A 277 1.18 0.04 -22.39
CA SER A 277 1.93 1.11 -21.73
C SER A 277 3.37 1.20 -22.24
N ASP A 278 3.77 2.41 -22.66
CA ASP A 278 5.14 2.79 -23.01
C ASP A 278 5.94 3.31 -21.81
N ALA A 279 5.43 3.17 -20.60
CA ALA A 279 6.09 3.64 -19.38
C ALA A 279 7.45 2.95 -19.21
N GLN A 280 8.45 3.72 -18.78
CA GLN A 280 9.80 3.21 -18.54
C GLN A 280 9.84 2.22 -17.37
N TRP A 281 9.00 2.44 -16.35
CA TRP A 281 8.91 1.61 -15.17
C TRP A 281 7.57 0.88 -15.11
N LYS A 282 7.61 -0.43 -14.98
CA LYS A 282 6.42 -1.27 -14.85
C LYS A 282 6.42 -1.96 -13.49
N ILE A 283 5.41 -1.64 -12.67
CA ILE A 283 5.33 -2.09 -11.28
C ILE A 283 4.01 -2.82 -11.06
N ILE A 284 4.06 -3.93 -10.34
CA ILE A 284 2.87 -4.65 -9.87
C ILE A 284 2.77 -4.56 -8.35
N LEU A 285 1.59 -4.20 -7.84
CA LEU A 285 1.21 -4.33 -6.45
C LEU A 285 0.20 -5.46 -6.31
N MET A 286 0.45 -6.42 -5.43
CA MET A 286 -0.49 -7.50 -5.14
C MET A 286 -0.30 -8.05 -3.73
N HIS A 287 -1.32 -8.69 -3.17
CA HIS A 287 -1.21 -9.18 -1.79
C HIS A 287 -0.42 -10.49 -1.67
N ARG A 288 -0.86 -11.58 -2.33
CA ARG A 288 -0.15 -12.86 -2.22
C ARG A 288 1.16 -12.86 -3.00
N ALA A 289 2.21 -13.35 -2.36
CA ALA A 289 3.55 -13.35 -2.94
C ALA A 289 3.82 -14.59 -3.81
N CYS A 290 4.44 -14.37 -4.96
CA CYS A 290 5.00 -15.45 -5.78
C CYS A 290 6.29 -16.01 -5.18
N TYR A 291 7.09 -15.15 -4.57
CA TYR A 291 8.30 -15.51 -3.83
C TYR A 291 8.15 -15.11 -2.37
N SER A 292 8.27 -16.06 -1.46
CA SER A 292 8.19 -15.84 -0.03
C SER A 292 8.99 -16.89 0.72
N ALA A 293 9.54 -16.50 1.86
CA ALA A 293 10.14 -17.39 2.84
C ALA A 293 9.16 -17.67 4.01
N GLY A 294 7.91 -17.31 3.89
CA GLY A 294 6.90 -17.48 4.93
C GLY A 294 6.10 -18.77 4.82
N LYS A 295 5.26 -18.99 5.81
CA LYS A 295 4.45 -20.21 5.98
C LYS A 295 3.40 -20.44 4.87
N ASN A 296 3.06 -19.41 4.10
CA ASN A 296 1.99 -19.49 3.10
C ASN A 296 2.49 -19.96 1.73
N ILE A 297 3.80 -19.97 1.49
CA ILE A 297 4.39 -20.21 0.15
C ILE A 297 4.01 -21.56 -0.46
N ASN A 298 3.80 -22.58 0.36
CA ASN A 298 3.43 -23.93 -0.07
C ASN A 298 1.90 -24.19 -0.01
N LYS A 299 1.09 -23.18 0.35
CA LYS A 299 -0.37 -23.35 0.32
C LYS A 299 -0.87 -23.51 -1.11
N PRO A 300 -1.89 -24.36 -1.35
CA PRO A 300 -2.37 -24.67 -2.71
C PRO A 300 -2.76 -23.42 -3.52
N ASP A 301 -3.38 -22.44 -2.89
CA ASP A 301 -3.76 -21.18 -3.53
C ASP A 301 -2.54 -20.38 -3.99
N THR A 302 -1.51 -20.25 -3.15
CA THR A 302 -0.25 -19.57 -3.49
C THR A 302 0.50 -20.32 -4.61
N VAL A 303 0.59 -21.65 -4.52
CA VAL A 303 1.25 -22.48 -5.56
C VAL A 303 0.56 -22.36 -6.91
N ILE A 304 -0.77 -22.35 -6.93
CA ILE A 304 -1.54 -22.19 -8.18
C ILE A 304 -1.37 -20.78 -8.74
N MET A 305 -1.48 -19.75 -7.92
CA MET A 305 -1.27 -18.37 -8.34
C MET A 305 0.14 -18.20 -8.95
N ARG A 306 1.16 -18.67 -8.26
CA ARG A 306 2.55 -18.62 -8.74
C ARG A 306 2.70 -19.26 -10.11
N LYS A 307 2.18 -20.49 -10.28
CA LYS A 307 2.24 -21.20 -11.57
C LYS A 307 1.53 -20.48 -12.72
N ARG A 308 0.47 -19.73 -12.42
CA ARG A 308 -0.31 -18.99 -13.43
C ARG A 308 0.29 -17.62 -13.72
N LEU A 309 0.78 -16.93 -12.69
CA LEU A 309 1.13 -15.52 -12.80
C LEU A 309 2.62 -15.28 -13.13
N LEU A 310 3.56 -16.09 -12.60
CA LEU A 310 4.99 -15.88 -12.88
C LEU A 310 5.32 -15.89 -14.38
N PRO A 311 4.86 -16.86 -15.21
CA PRO A 311 5.15 -16.83 -16.63
C PRO A 311 4.61 -15.57 -17.34
N ILE A 312 3.52 -15.01 -16.83
CA ILE A 312 2.94 -13.77 -17.36
C ILE A 312 3.81 -12.58 -16.95
N ILE A 313 4.18 -12.46 -15.66
CA ILE A 313 5.09 -11.42 -15.18
C ILE A 313 6.41 -11.43 -15.97
N ASP A 314 7.00 -12.62 -16.16
CA ASP A 314 8.25 -12.80 -16.89
C ASP A 314 8.15 -12.38 -18.37
N SER A 315 6.95 -12.42 -18.95
CA SER A 315 6.70 -12.01 -20.35
C SER A 315 6.44 -10.51 -20.52
N LEU A 316 6.12 -9.78 -19.44
CA LEU A 316 5.64 -8.40 -19.47
C LEU A 316 6.70 -7.34 -19.17
N ASP A 317 7.95 -7.74 -18.96
CA ASP A 317 9.08 -6.85 -18.65
C ASP A 317 8.82 -6.00 -17.40
N ILE A 318 8.27 -6.65 -16.35
CA ILE A 318 7.97 -6.01 -15.07
C ILE A 318 9.26 -5.79 -14.29
N ASP A 319 9.47 -4.58 -13.79
CA ASP A 319 10.64 -4.23 -13.00
C ASP A 319 10.55 -4.71 -11.56
N VAL A 320 9.41 -4.43 -10.93
CA VAL A 320 9.21 -4.67 -9.50
C VAL A 320 7.82 -5.23 -9.24
N VAL A 321 7.75 -6.25 -8.39
CA VAL A 321 6.50 -6.75 -7.81
C VAL A 321 6.54 -6.56 -6.31
N ILE A 322 5.56 -5.82 -5.76
CA ILE A 322 5.41 -5.53 -4.33
C ILE A 322 4.31 -6.42 -3.77
N ASN A 323 4.60 -7.14 -2.69
CA ASN A 323 3.72 -8.14 -2.10
C ASN A 323 3.44 -7.89 -0.60
N GLY A 324 2.48 -8.64 -0.05
CA GLY A 324 2.18 -8.78 1.37
C GLY A 324 2.04 -10.25 1.77
N HIS A 325 1.14 -10.53 2.74
CA HIS A 325 0.67 -11.86 3.13
C HIS A 325 1.58 -12.67 4.06
N ASP A 326 2.86 -12.70 3.81
CA ASP A 326 3.82 -13.47 4.63
C ASP A 326 4.71 -12.54 5.44
N HIS A 327 4.23 -11.99 6.50
CA HIS A 327 4.79 -11.01 7.43
C HIS A 327 6.27 -11.24 7.78
N MET A 328 7.12 -11.28 6.78
CA MET A 328 8.57 -11.38 6.83
C MET A 328 9.18 -10.64 5.64
N TYR A 329 10.43 -10.26 5.72
CA TYR A 329 11.11 -9.53 4.66
C TYR A 329 11.76 -10.48 3.64
N LEU A 330 11.50 -10.22 2.35
CA LEU A 330 12.20 -10.89 1.27
C LEU A 330 12.38 -9.92 0.10
N ARG A 331 13.58 -9.91 -0.49
CA ARG A 331 13.85 -9.35 -1.80
C ARG A 331 14.60 -10.37 -2.64
N THR A 332 14.11 -10.63 -3.85
CA THR A 332 14.84 -11.50 -4.80
C THR A 332 16.01 -10.76 -5.45
N TYR A 333 16.90 -11.50 -6.07
CA TYR A 333 17.69 -11.00 -7.18
C TYR A 333 16.77 -10.64 -8.35
N GLN A 334 17.31 -10.17 -9.47
CA GLN A 334 16.58 -10.12 -10.73
C GLN A 334 16.28 -11.55 -11.17
N VAL A 335 15.00 -11.91 -11.32
CA VAL A 335 14.55 -13.28 -11.61
C VAL A 335 13.71 -13.30 -12.86
N LYS A 336 13.98 -14.30 -13.72
CA LYS A 336 13.16 -14.63 -14.88
C LYS A 336 13.19 -16.15 -15.08
N ASP A 337 12.07 -16.76 -15.44
CA ASP A 337 11.94 -18.22 -15.57
C ASP A 337 12.41 -18.98 -14.32
N ASP A 338 12.13 -18.42 -13.14
CA ASP A 338 12.54 -18.95 -11.83
C ASP A 338 14.08 -19.10 -11.67
N LYS A 339 14.85 -18.25 -12.37
CA LYS A 339 16.32 -18.21 -12.36
C LYS A 339 16.84 -16.80 -12.16
N ILE A 340 17.93 -16.69 -11.39
CA ILE A 340 18.68 -15.44 -11.23
C ILE A 340 19.25 -15.03 -12.60
N GLN A 341 19.03 -13.79 -12.99
CA GLN A 341 19.58 -13.21 -14.20
C GLN A 341 20.95 -12.56 -13.91
N PRO A 342 21.91 -12.74 -14.82
CA PRO A 342 23.18 -12.01 -14.75
C PRO A 342 22.92 -10.51 -14.71
N THR A 343 23.53 -9.80 -13.78
CA THR A 343 23.30 -8.37 -13.57
C THR A 343 24.63 -7.64 -13.46
N GLU A 344 24.81 -6.62 -14.28
CA GLU A 344 25.90 -5.66 -14.17
C GLU A 344 25.53 -4.59 -13.15
N TYR A 345 26.51 -4.13 -12.38
CA TYR A 345 26.30 -3.08 -11.37
C TYR A 345 27.24 -1.89 -11.63
N ILE A 346 26.70 -0.69 -11.46
CA ILE A 346 27.46 0.56 -11.50
C ILE A 346 27.17 1.36 -10.23
N THR A 347 28.16 2.11 -9.77
CA THR A 347 27.99 3.02 -8.63
C THR A 347 28.08 4.45 -9.12
N GLU A 348 27.08 5.26 -8.76
CA GLU A 348 27.01 6.68 -9.10
C GLU A 348 26.65 7.51 -7.88
N ASN A 349 27.08 8.78 -7.85
CA ASN A 349 26.61 9.73 -6.87
C ASN A 349 25.19 10.22 -7.28
N TYR A 350 24.23 10.02 -6.40
CA TYR A 350 22.86 10.53 -6.54
C TYR A 350 22.52 11.42 -5.35
N LYS A 351 22.37 12.72 -5.59
CA LYS A 351 22.02 13.74 -4.58
C LYS A 351 22.93 13.71 -3.34
N GLY A 352 24.21 13.35 -3.52
CA GLY A 352 25.22 13.33 -2.45
C GLY A 352 25.44 11.95 -1.82
N GLU A 353 24.68 10.94 -2.20
CA GLU A 353 24.86 9.54 -1.76
C GLU A 353 25.44 8.68 -2.90
N GLU A 354 26.36 7.76 -2.56
CA GLU A 354 26.86 6.72 -3.47
C GLU A 354 25.82 5.59 -3.54
N ILE A 355 25.17 5.43 -4.70
CA ILE A 355 24.16 4.39 -4.94
C ILE A 355 24.69 3.39 -5.96
N THR A 356 24.58 2.10 -5.64
CA THR A 356 24.90 1.01 -6.56
C THR A 356 23.65 0.54 -7.29
N TYR A 357 23.63 0.71 -8.61
CA TYR A 357 22.51 0.37 -9.48
C TYR A 357 22.77 -0.93 -10.23
N ALA A 358 21.76 -1.79 -10.31
CA ALA A 358 21.68 -2.81 -11.35
C ALA A 358 21.45 -2.09 -12.69
N LEU A 359 22.36 -2.27 -13.65
CA LEU A 359 22.32 -1.57 -14.93
C LEU A 359 21.57 -2.39 -15.97
N ASN A 360 20.47 -1.84 -16.51
CA ASN A 360 19.63 -2.48 -17.53
C ASN A 360 19.36 -3.98 -17.23
N PRO A 361 18.95 -4.34 -16.01
CA PRO A 361 18.82 -5.74 -15.65
C PRO A 361 17.67 -6.40 -16.43
N GLU A 362 17.81 -7.66 -16.75
CA GLU A 362 16.70 -8.51 -17.20
C GLU A 362 15.98 -9.12 -15.99
N GLY A 363 14.68 -9.38 -16.16
CA GLY A 363 13.84 -10.02 -15.14
C GLY A 363 13.26 -9.04 -14.12
N THR A 364 12.63 -9.59 -13.11
CA THR A 364 11.82 -8.89 -12.12
C THR A 364 12.41 -9.01 -10.72
N VAL A 365 12.39 -7.94 -9.93
CA VAL A 365 12.62 -8.01 -8.48
C VAL A 365 11.29 -8.16 -7.76
N HIS A 366 11.15 -9.22 -6.96
CA HIS A 366 10.01 -9.41 -6.07
C HIS A 366 10.38 -8.95 -4.67
N ILE A 367 9.53 -8.12 -4.07
CA ILE A 367 9.72 -7.52 -2.76
C ILE A 367 8.54 -7.87 -1.86
N LEU A 368 8.85 -8.45 -0.72
CA LEU A 368 7.93 -8.68 0.38
C LEU A 368 8.40 -7.79 1.54
N PRO A 369 7.78 -6.62 1.77
CA PRO A 369 8.32 -5.58 2.64
C PRO A 369 8.14 -5.86 4.14
N ASN A 370 7.76 -7.09 4.53
CA ASN A 370 7.35 -7.46 5.88
C ASN A 370 6.01 -6.79 6.27
N THR A 371 5.74 -6.66 7.54
CA THR A 371 4.51 -6.06 8.07
C THR A 371 4.77 -4.65 8.61
N ALA A 372 3.89 -3.71 8.32
CA ALA A 372 3.81 -2.43 9.01
C ALA A 372 3.01 -2.51 10.33
N GLY A 373 2.43 -3.68 10.61
CA GLY A 373 1.76 -4.03 11.85
C GLY A 373 2.69 -4.69 12.86
N THR A 374 2.08 -5.43 13.78
CA THR A 374 2.79 -6.12 14.88
C THR A 374 2.85 -7.63 14.71
N LYS A 375 2.14 -8.19 13.73
CA LYS A 375 2.06 -9.65 13.49
C LYS A 375 3.21 -10.09 12.59
N ARG A 376 4.07 -10.99 13.07
CA ARG A 376 5.29 -11.41 12.39
C ARG A 376 5.36 -12.92 12.25
N TYR A 377 5.90 -13.42 11.14
CA TYR A 377 6.09 -14.84 10.89
C TYR A 377 7.57 -15.16 10.74
N SER A 378 7.98 -16.33 11.25
CA SER A 378 9.34 -16.82 11.10
C SER A 378 9.65 -17.16 9.64
N VAL A 379 10.91 -17.03 9.26
CA VAL A 379 11.42 -17.58 8.01
C VAL A 379 11.43 -19.11 8.11
N HIS A 380 10.91 -19.79 7.11
CA HIS A 380 10.88 -21.25 7.00
C HIS A 380 11.99 -21.71 6.06
N GLU A 381 13.11 -22.12 6.62
CA GLU A 381 14.29 -22.53 5.86
C GLU A 381 14.07 -23.84 5.07
N ASP A 382 13.37 -24.81 5.63
CA ASP A 382 13.17 -26.16 5.04
C ASP A 382 12.20 -26.18 3.84
N ALA A 383 11.27 -25.24 3.74
CA ALA A 383 10.24 -25.22 2.69
C ALA A 383 10.76 -24.63 1.36
N MET A 384 12.05 -24.27 1.20
CA MET A 384 12.36 -23.06 0.48
C MET A 384 13.63 -23.08 -0.33
N GLU A 385 14.31 -24.18 -0.45
CA GLU A 385 15.56 -24.21 -1.17
C GLU A 385 15.47 -23.59 -2.59
N PRO A 386 14.43 -23.86 -3.42
CA PRO A 386 14.30 -23.22 -4.73
C PRO A 386 14.04 -21.71 -4.66
N ILE A 387 13.38 -21.24 -3.59
CA ILE A 387 13.02 -19.81 -3.43
C ILE A 387 14.14 -19.05 -2.75
N LEU A 388 14.76 -19.62 -1.70
CA LEU A 388 15.88 -18.99 -1.02
C LEU A 388 17.06 -18.76 -1.95
N LYS A 389 17.33 -19.65 -2.88
CA LYS A 389 18.42 -19.43 -3.85
C LYS A 389 18.19 -18.23 -4.77
N ASN A 390 16.91 -17.86 -5.03
CA ASN A 390 16.56 -16.70 -5.83
C ASN A 390 16.44 -15.41 -4.98
N SER A 391 16.55 -15.53 -3.65
CA SER A 391 16.45 -14.40 -2.73
C SER A 391 17.81 -13.78 -2.46
N ALA A 392 17.92 -12.47 -2.65
CA ALA A 392 19.08 -11.68 -2.25
C ALA A 392 19.06 -11.44 -0.73
N VAL A 393 17.87 -11.23 -0.17
CA VAL A 393 17.64 -11.09 1.26
C VAL A 393 16.37 -11.86 1.63
N ALA A 394 16.44 -12.68 2.68
CA ALA A 394 15.28 -13.31 3.31
C ALA A 394 15.49 -13.29 4.81
N ALA A 395 14.69 -12.49 5.55
CA ALA A 395 14.91 -12.25 6.96
C ALA A 395 13.62 -11.92 7.72
N GLN A 396 13.66 -12.14 9.02
CA GLN A 396 12.66 -11.60 9.95
C GLN A 396 13.36 -10.81 11.05
N PRO A 397 13.38 -9.47 10.95
CA PRO A 397 14.03 -8.63 11.96
C PRO A 397 13.21 -8.50 13.26
N TYR A 398 11.98 -9.03 13.29
CA TYR A 398 11.03 -8.91 14.40
C TYR A 398 10.68 -7.47 14.78
N LYS A 399 10.83 -6.54 13.83
CA LYS A 399 10.41 -5.13 13.90
C LYS A 399 9.34 -4.87 12.85
N SER A 400 8.52 -3.86 13.06
CA SER A 400 7.63 -3.35 12.01
C SER A 400 8.47 -2.68 10.93
N MET A 401 7.99 -2.72 9.68
CA MET A 401 8.74 -2.21 8.54
C MET A 401 7.86 -1.37 7.60
N PHE A 402 8.49 -0.50 6.87
CA PHE A 402 7.96 0.16 5.70
C PHE A 402 9.02 0.27 4.62
N SER A 403 8.62 0.59 3.41
CA SER A 403 9.53 0.79 2.30
C SER A 403 9.26 2.10 1.59
N THR A 404 10.29 2.66 0.96
CA THR A 404 10.20 3.83 0.09
C THR A 404 10.74 3.50 -1.29
N PHE A 405 10.14 4.08 -2.30
CA PHE A 405 10.60 4.04 -3.68
C PHE A 405 10.79 5.46 -4.18
N THR A 406 11.88 5.69 -4.87
CA THR A 406 12.13 6.95 -5.59
C THR A 406 12.36 6.62 -7.05
N ILE A 407 11.61 7.25 -7.94
CA ILE A 407 11.79 7.17 -9.39
C ILE A 407 12.21 8.56 -9.88
N ASP A 408 13.34 8.60 -10.57
CA ASP A 408 13.93 9.84 -11.10
C ASP A 408 14.49 9.55 -12.51
N GLY A 409 13.65 9.77 -13.52
CA GLY A 409 13.97 9.45 -14.90
C GLY A 409 14.35 7.98 -15.08
N ASP A 410 15.63 7.74 -15.40
CA ASP A 410 16.21 6.41 -15.64
C ASP A 410 16.56 5.61 -14.38
N ARG A 411 16.24 6.12 -13.17
CA ARG A 411 16.60 5.53 -11.87
C ARG A 411 15.37 5.16 -11.06
N LEU A 412 15.42 3.94 -10.47
CA LEU A 412 14.52 3.50 -9.41
C LEU A 412 15.37 3.12 -8.21
N ILE A 413 15.08 3.72 -7.05
CA ILE A 413 15.78 3.44 -5.78
C ILE A 413 14.74 2.94 -4.78
N TYR A 414 14.94 1.72 -4.30
CA TYR A 414 14.16 1.08 -3.25
C TYR A 414 14.92 1.09 -1.94
N ARG A 415 14.24 1.40 -0.83
CA ARG A 415 14.78 1.30 0.53
C ARG A 415 13.74 0.71 1.48
N ALA A 416 14.16 -0.25 2.26
CA ALA A 416 13.37 -0.79 3.37
C ALA A 416 13.89 -0.28 4.71
N TYR A 417 12.99 -0.04 5.64
CA TYR A 417 13.30 0.47 6.97
C TYR A 417 12.63 -0.38 8.03
N THR A 418 13.35 -0.67 9.11
CA THR A 418 12.79 -1.16 10.37
C THR A 418 12.43 0.00 11.27
N VAL A 419 11.37 -0.15 12.07
CA VAL A 419 10.92 0.84 13.04
C VAL A 419 10.89 0.21 14.43
N ASP A 420 11.52 0.88 15.38
CA ASP A 420 11.41 0.57 16.81
C ASP A 420 10.20 1.32 17.38
N VAL A 421 9.25 0.57 17.91
CA VAL A 421 8.05 1.12 18.54
C VAL A 421 8.06 0.70 20.00
N ASP A 422 7.96 1.66 20.89
CA ASP A 422 7.91 1.44 22.33
C ASP A 422 6.59 0.76 22.72
N ASP A 423 6.67 -0.25 23.59
CA ASP A 423 5.52 -1.08 23.96
C ASP A 423 4.53 -0.37 24.89
N GLU A 424 4.99 0.60 25.69
CA GLU A 424 4.17 1.31 26.68
C GLU A 424 3.52 2.55 26.07
N THR A 425 4.30 3.34 25.31
CA THR A 425 3.82 4.59 24.69
C THR A 425 3.19 4.39 23.33
N CYS A 426 3.49 3.27 22.66
CA CYS A 426 3.12 2.98 21.27
C CYS A 426 3.69 4.00 20.25
N GLU A 427 4.71 4.77 20.62
CA GLU A 427 5.37 5.73 19.75
C GLU A 427 6.64 5.13 19.13
N ALA A 428 6.99 5.60 17.95
CA ALA A 428 8.24 5.22 17.31
C ALA A 428 9.42 5.88 18.05
N THR A 429 10.42 5.09 18.42
CA THR A 429 11.63 5.56 19.10
C THR A 429 12.84 5.64 18.19
N GLY A 430 12.75 5.07 17.00
CA GLY A 430 13.81 5.11 15.99
C GLY A 430 13.46 4.31 14.75
N TYR A 431 14.26 4.48 13.72
CA TYR A 431 14.20 3.67 12.51
C TYR A 431 15.60 3.47 11.94
N GLU A 432 15.78 2.38 11.20
CA GLU A 432 17.05 2.05 10.55
C GLU A 432 16.82 1.58 9.11
N LYS A 433 17.69 2.00 8.17
CA LYS A 433 17.70 1.44 6.83
C LYS A 433 18.13 -0.03 6.90
N PHE A 434 17.23 -0.94 6.51
CA PHE A 434 17.43 -2.37 6.58
C PHE A 434 17.99 -2.95 5.27
N ASP A 435 17.47 -2.48 4.13
CA ASP A 435 17.92 -2.92 2.80
C ASP A 435 17.81 -1.78 1.80
N GLU A 436 18.62 -1.86 0.74
CA GLU A 436 18.61 -0.91 -0.37
C GLU A 436 18.87 -1.67 -1.67
N TYR A 437 18.11 -1.33 -2.70
CA TYR A 437 18.32 -1.85 -4.04
C TYR A 437 17.95 -0.77 -5.06
N ALA A 438 18.78 -0.64 -6.10
CA ALA A 438 18.49 0.34 -7.13
C ALA A 438 18.66 -0.24 -8.54
N ILE A 439 17.87 0.27 -9.47
CA ILE A 439 17.88 -0.08 -10.89
C ILE A 439 18.12 1.19 -11.70
N LYS A 440 18.95 1.06 -12.74
CA LYS A 440 19.13 2.12 -13.76
C LYS A 440 18.85 1.57 -15.15
N LYS A 441 17.92 2.19 -15.87
CA LYS A 441 17.57 1.88 -17.26
C LYS A 441 18.02 3.01 -18.19
N THR A 442 19.14 2.83 -18.86
CA THR A 442 19.71 3.84 -19.77
C THR A 442 19.05 3.86 -21.16
N THR A 443 18.26 2.85 -21.49
CA THR A 443 17.48 2.76 -22.72
C THR A 443 15.99 2.63 -22.37
N LYS A 444 15.14 3.46 -22.98
CA LYS A 444 13.68 3.20 -22.97
C LYS A 444 13.47 1.84 -23.63
N GLY A 445 12.72 0.94 -22.96
CA GLY A 445 12.41 -0.37 -23.51
C GLY A 445 11.84 -0.22 -24.91
N GLU A 446 12.50 -0.80 -25.92
CA GLU A 446 11.86 -0.98 -27.22
C GLU A 446 10.70 -1.94 -26.99
N ALA A 447 9.50 -1.57 -27.44
CA ALA A 447 8.35 -2.47 -27.43
C ALA A 447 8.76 -3.75 -28.18
N LYS A 448 8.94 -4.84 -27.45
CA LYS A 448 9.29 -6.12 -28.07
C LYS A 448 8.10 -6.55 -28.92
N GLU A 449 8.34 -6.85 -30.20
CA GLU A 449 7.35 -7.49 -31.06
C GLU A 449 6.77 -8.72 -30.33
N HIS A 450 5.46 -8.81 -30.27
CA HIS A 450 4.73 -9.88 -29.65
C HIS A 450 5.15 -11.24 -30.23
N GLU A 451 5.83 -12.06 -29.46
CA GLU A 451 5.73 -13.50 -29.64
C GLU A 451 4.35 -13.93 -29.14
N GLU A 452 3.45 -14.29 -30.04
CA GLU A 452 2.20 -14.94 -29.66
C GLU A 452 2.54 -16.15 -28.77
N LEU A 453 2.03 -16.16 -27.56
CA LEU A 453 2.16 -17.31 -26.66
C LEU A 453 1.68 -18.56 -27.42
N PRO A 454 2.43 -19.68 -27.40
CA PRO A 454 2.02 -20.88 -28.11
C PRO A 454 0.60 -21.26 -27.74
N THR A 455 -0.25 -21.48 -28.72
CA THR A 455 -1.64 -21.93 -28.56
C THR A 455 -1.76 -23.27 -27.81
N ASP A 456 -0.65 -23.90 -27.51
CA ASP A 456 -0.53 -25.11 -26.70
C ASP A 456 -0.63 -24.90 -25.19
N PHE A 457 -0.73 -23.64 -24.72
CA PHE A 457 -0.91 -23.36 -23.30
C PHE A 457 -2.18 -24.00 -22.74
N LEU A 458 -3.28 -23.97 -23.51
CA LEU A 458 -4.53 -24.65 -23.16
C LEU A 458 -4.41 -26.18 -23.15
N SER A 459 -3.57 -26.78 -24.03
CA SER A 459 -3.36 -28.23 -24.04
C SER A 459 -2.49 -28.73 -22.89
N ASN A 460 -1.53 -27.91 -22.45
CA ASN A 460 -0.74 -28.18 -21.25
C ASN A 460 -1.52 -27.95 -19.94
N PHE A 461 -2.51 -27.05 -19.98
CA PHE A 461 -3.42 -26.82 -18.86
C PHE A 461 -4.23 -28.08 -18.50
N THR A 462 -4.77 -28.79 -19.50
CA THR A 462 -5.53 -30.02 -19.29
C THR A 462 -4.72 -31.19 -18.72
N LYS A 463 -3.41 -31.23 -18.97
CA LYS A 463 -2.51 -32.25 -18.40
C LYS A 463 -2.13 -31.99 -16.93
N ASN A 464 -2.20 -30.75 -16.46
CA ASN A 464 -1.88 -30.37 -15.08
C ASN A 464 -3.12 -30.31 -14.16
N VAL A 465 -4.31 -30.65 -14.64
CA VAL A 465 -5.59 -30.63 -13.91
C VAL A 465 -5.67 -31.65 -12.75
N VAL A 466 -4.71 -32.56 -12.61
CA VAL A 466 -4.71 -33.57 -11.52
C VAL A 466 -4.71 -32.94 -10.12
N ASN A 467 -4.22 -31.71 -9.95
CA ASN A 467 -4.19 -31.02 -8.67
C ASN A 467 -5.40 -30.11 -8.40
N VAL A 468 -6.23 -29.86 -9.40
CA VAL A 468 -7.46 -29.02 -9.26
C VAL A 468 -8.48 -29.65 -8.31
N PRO A 469 -8.75 -30.97 -8.31
CA PRO A 469 -9.65 -31.58 -7.35
C PRO A 469 -9.22 -31.40 -5.89
N VAL A 470 -7.93 -31.52 -5.60
CA VAL A 470 -7.37 -31.38 -4.25
C VAL A 470 -7.54 -29.93 -3.76
N ALA A 471 -7.33 -28.99 -4.61
CA ALA A 471 -7.48 -27.57 -4.28
C ALA A 471 -8.94 -27.15 -4.14
N ILE A 472 -9.85 -27.69 -4.99
CA ILE A 472 -11.30 -27.51 -4.83
C ILE A 472 -11.78 -28.17 -3.53
N VAL A 473 -11.31 -29.35 -3.21
CA VAL A 473 -11.64 -30.05 -1.95
C VAL A 473 -11.10 -29.25 -0.76
N TYR A 474 -9.89 -28.74 -0.83
CA TYR A 474 -9.31 -27.87 0.22
C TYR A 474 -10.15 -26.60 0.42
N MET A 475 -10.55 -25.93 -0.66
CA MET A 475 -11.40 -24.76 -0.59
C MET A 475 -12.80 -25.11 -0.04
N LEU A 476 -13.42 -26.17 -0.52
CA LEU A 476 -14.72 -26.64 0.00
C LEU A 476 -14.63 -27.02 1.48
N VAL A 477 -13.59 -27.71 1.91
CA VAL A 477 -13.35 -28.05 3.33
C VAL A 477 -13.11 -26.79 4.15
N LYS A 478 -12.32 -25.85 3.65
CA LYS A 478 -12.09 -24.54 4.30
C LYS A 478 -13.39 -23.78 4.46
N TYR A 479 -14.26 -23.78 3.45
CA TYR A 479 -15.57 -23.09 3.49
C TYR A 479 -16.58 -23.84 4.37
N ILE A 480 -16.62 -25.16 4.35
CA ILE A 480 -17.50 -25.96 5.22
C ILE A 480 -17.11 -25.81 6.70
N LEU A 481 -15.81 -25.68 7.01
CA LEU A 481 -15.35 -25.49 8.38
C LEU A 481 -15.56 -24.04 8.88
N ILE A 482 -15.62 -23.07 7.99
CA ILE A 482 -15.84 -21.66 8.32
C ILE A 482 -17.34 -21.33 8.40
N LEU A 483 -18.21 -22.00 7.61
CA LEU A 483 -19.65 -21.77 7.60
C LEU A 483 -20.31 -21.79 9.00
N PRO A 484 -20.01 -22.76 9.88
CA PRO A 484 -20.57 -22.78 11.23
C PRO A 484 -20.12 -21.61 12.12
N HIS A 485 -18.93 -21.05 11.91
CA HIS A 485 -18.45 -19.87 12.63
C HIS A 485 -19.14 -18.59 12.14
N ILE A 486 -19.45 -18.51 10.85
CA ILE A 486 -20.18 -17.39 10.25
C ILE A 486 -21.65 -17.39 10.70
N ILE A 487 -22.26 -18.58 10.83
CA ILE A 487 -23.67 -18.73 11.27
C ILE A 487 -23.83 -18.43 12.77
N LYS A 488 -22.78 -18.66 13.56
CA LYS A 488 -22.83 -18.49 15.03
C LYS A 488 -22.61 -17.04 15.49
N ASN A 489 -22.12 -16.18 14.60
CA ASN A 489 -21.83 -14.76 14.83
C ASN A 489 -22.77 -13.81 14.06
N ARG A 490 -23.96 -14.32 13.69
CA ARG A 490 -25.08 -13.51 13.17
C ARG A 490 -26.11 -13.25 14.25
#